data_74f6796641fcabd2f460a56bfe136425
#
_entry.id   74f6796641fcabd2f460a56bfe136425
#
_cell.length_a   1.000
_cell.length_b   1.000
_cell.length_c   1.000
_cell.angle_alpha   90.00
_cell.angle_beta   90.00
_cell.angle_gamma   90.00
#
_symmetry.space_group_name_H-M   'P 1'
#
loop_
_entity.id
_entity.type
_entity.pdbx_description
1 polymer ?
#
loop_
_entity_poly.entity_id
_entity_poly.type
_entity_poly.pdbx_seq_one_letter_code
_entity_poly.pdbx_strand_id
1 'polypeptide(L)'
;MEIMPLEHKLCTFNCVYCECGWNEKVLHPQLPTREEVRAALEEKLSTLDSPLSTITFSGNGEPTLHPEFLGIIEDTCALRDQYCPQAKVSVLSNSTQLGRPDVVKALRLCDNRILKLDAATDEMMRRIDLPVKEDLTVAQLIEWLAQFDGDFTLQTCFLRGEHDGQVIDNTTPTELNAWYNAVDVLHPKQIMMYVIDRKTPEQHLSKIPRPEMETIAAPLIAKGHEVIISA
;
A
#
# COMPACT_ATOMS: atom_id res chain seq x y z
N MET A 1 -2.60 12.95 1.35
CA MET A 1 -3.97 13.39 1.03
C MET A 1 -4.94 12.31 1.44
N GLU A 2 -5.94 12.67 2.23
CA GLU A 2 -6.95 11.72 2.70
C GLU A 2 -8.21 11.86 1.86
N ILE A 3 -8.68 10.76 1.29
CA ILE A 3 -9.92 10.70 0.51
C ILE A 3 -10.86 9.60 1.05
N MET A 4 -10.48 9.00 2.16
CA MET A 4 -11.27 8.02 2.89
C MET A 4 -11.94 8.67 4.10
N PRO A 5 -12.93 8.04 4.75
CA PRO A 5 -13.61 8.63 5.90
C PRO A 5 -12.62 8.98 7.02
N LEU A 6 -12.74 10.15 7.62
CA LEU A 6 -11.87 10.59 8.72
C LEU A 6 -12.20 9.91 10.05
N GLU A 7 -13.47 9.57 10.27
CA GLU A 7 -13.98 9.11 11.56
C GLU A 7 -13.82 7.59 11.76
N HIS A 8 -13.62 6.83 10.69
CA HIS A 8 -13.49 5.37 10.74
C HIS A 8 -12.68 4.85 9.56
N LYS A 9 -12.00 3.72 9.78
CA LYS A 9 -11.23 3.06 8.74
C LYS A 9 -12.14 2.34 7.75
N LEU A 10 -11.93 2.57 6.45
CA LEU A 10 -12.55 1.83 5.36
C LEU A 10 -11.49 1.16 4.49
N CYS A 11 -11.33 -0.15 4.63
CA CYS A 11 -10.31 -0.91 3.94
C CYS A 11 -10.81 -2.32 3.57
N THR A 12 -10.23 -2.91 2.55
CA THR A 12 -10.45 -4.31 2.13
C THR A 12 -9.58 -5.30 2.89
N PHE A 13 -8.56 -4.81 3.58
CA PHE A 13 -7.76 -5.54 4.54
C PHE A 13 -8.03 -5.05 5.96
N ASN A 14 -7.79 -5.91 6.93
CA ASN A 14 -7.86 -5.58 8.34
C ASN A 14 -6.53 -5.90 9.03
N CYS A 15 -5.41 -5.46 8.42
CA CYS A 15 -4.06 -5.88 8.81
C CYS A 15 -3.80 -5.70 10.29
N VAL A 16 -3.24 -6.73 10.91
CA VAL A 16 -2.93 -6.78 12.36
C VAL A 16 -1.98 -5.68 12.83
N TYR A 17 -1.21 -5.10 11.91
CA TYR A 17 -0.20 -4.06 12.18
C TYR A 17 -0.67 -2.65 11.76
N CYS A 18 -1.91 -2.48 11.29
CA CYS A 18 -2.37 -1.22 10.71
C CYS A 18 -2.47 -0.09 11.74
N GLU A 19 -1.72 1.00 11.56
CA GLU A 19 -1.75 2.16 12.46
C GLU A 19 -3.12 2.85 12.53
N CYS A 20 -3.99 2.65 11.51
CA CYS A 20 -5.35 3.15 11.50
C CYS A 20 -6.33 2.30 12.33
N GLY A 21 -5.85 1.25 12.99
CA GLY A 21 -6.70 0.36 13.78
C GLY A 21 -7.45 -0.68 12.95
N TRP A 22 -8.46 -1.28 13.57
CA TRP A 22 -9.36 -2.23 12.93
C TRP A 22 -10.41 -1.55 12.06
N ASN A 23 -10.93 -2.28 11.05
CA ASN A 23 -12.09 -1.82 10.30
C ASN A 23 -13.32 -1.75 11.19
N GLU A 24 -14.09 -0.68 11.08
CA GLU A 24 -15.39 -0.55 11.71
C GLU A 24 -16.52 -0.88 10.71
N LYS A 25 -17.59 -1.51 11.22
CA LYS A 25 -18.77 -1.78 10.40
C LYS A 25 -19.62 -0.52 10.28
N VAL A 26 -19.45 0.21 9.22
CA VAL A 26 -20.27 1.39 8.90
C VAL A 26 -21.15 1.11 7.70
N LEU A 27 -22.46 1.26 7.85
CA LEU A 27 -23.43 0.93 6.79
C LEU A 27 -23.37 1.91 5.60
N HIS A 28 -23.09 3.17 5.85
CA HIS A 28 -23.04 4.21 4.83
C HIS A 28 -21.86 5.16 5.10
N PRO A 29 -20.63 4.74 4.75
CA PRO A 29 -19.46 5.61 4.94
C PRO A 29 -19.60 6.86 4.08
N GLN A 30 -19.39 8.02 4.70
CA GLN A 30 -19.36 9.31 3.99
C GLN A 30 -17.98 9.48 3.37
N LEU A 31 -17.90 9.50 2.06
CA LEU A 31 -16.71 9.81 1.30
C LEU A 31 -16.82 11.23 0.76
N PRO A 32 -15.72 12.01 0.71
CA PRO A 32 -15.74 13.28 0.01
C PRO A 32 -16.01 13.06 -1.48
N THR A 33 -16.79 13.92 -2.10
CA THR A 33 -16.99 13.90 -3.56
C THR A 33 -15.72 14.31 -4.29
N ARG A 34 -15.61 13.95 -5.57
CA ARG A 34 -14.51 14.40 -6.44
C ARG A 34 -14.35 15.93 -6.42
N GLU A 35 -15.45 16.66 -6.47
CA GLU A 35 -15.48 18.13 -6.45
C GLU A 35 -14.95 18.69 -5.13
N GLU A 36 -15.33 18.12 -4.00
CA GLU A 36 -14.82 18.51 -2.69
C GLU A 36 -13.32 18.24 -2.56
N VAL A 37 -12.85 17.07 -3.01
CA VAL A 37 -11.43 16.74 -3.03
C VAL A 37 -10.66 17.71 -3.92
N ARG A 38 -11.17 17.99 -5.12
CA ARG A 38 -10.56 18.95 -6.05
C ARG A 38 -10.44 20.33 -5.44
N ALA A 39 -11.54 20.86 -4.89
CA ALA A 39 -11.58 22.20 -4.30
C ALA A 39 -10.60 22.34 -3.12
N ALA A 40 -10.59 21.35 -2.22
CA ALA A 40 -9.70 21.35 -1.07
C ALA A 40 -8.21 21.25 -1.49
N LEU A 41 -7.91 20.46 -2.51
CA LEU A 41 -6.54 20.35 -3.05
C LEU A 41 -6.10 21.66 -3.71
N GLU A 42 -6.96 22.28 -4.53
CA GLU A 42 -6.67 23.53 -5.21
C GLU A 42 -6.44 24.68 -4.21
N GLU A 43 -7.28 24.82 -3.19
CA GLU A 43 -7.09 25.76 -2.09
C GLU A 43 -5.72 25.55 -1.42
N LYS A 44 -5.38 24.29 -1.10
CA LYS A 44 -4.10 23.98 -0.46
C LYS A 44 -2.92 24.31 -1.35
N LEU A 45 -2.97 23.93 -2.62
CA LEU A 45 -1.85 24.15 -3.56
C LEU A 45 -1.65 25.61 -3.92
N SER A 46 -2.73 26.40 -4.03
CA SER A 46 -2.66 27.84 -4.32
C SER A 46 -2.08 28.68 -3.19
N THR A 47 -2.04 28.14 -1.96
CA THR A 47 -1.55 28.83 -0.75
C THR A 47 -0.23 28.28 -0.23
N LEU A 48 0.49 27.46 -1.02
CA LEU A 48 1.76 26.90 -0.61
C LEU A 48 2.87 27.96 -0.57
N ASP A 49 3.50 28.12 0.58
CA ASP A 49 4.64 29.03 0.78
C ASP A 49 6.00 28.38 0.49
N SER A 50 6.04 27.06 0.23
CA SER A 50 7.27 26.30 0.01
C SER A 50 7.08 25.23 -1.07
N PRO A 51 8.17 24.82 -1.76
CA PRO A 51 8.10 23.77 -2.78
C PRO A 51 7.55 22.46 -2.21
N LEU A 52 6.58 21.87 -2.89
CA LEU A 52 6.03 20.56 -2.58
C LEU A 52 6.81 19.48 -3.33
N SER A 53 7.22 18.42 -2.64
CA SER A 53 7.90 17.28 -3.25
C SER A 53 6.95 16.19 -3.73
N THR A 54 5.85 15.97 -2.99
CA THR A 54 4.89 14.90 -3.32
C THR A 54 3.49 15.19 -2.80
N ILE A 55 2.48 14.75 -3.56
CA ILE A 55 1.09 14.59 -3.15
C ILE A 55 0.85 13.09 -2.98
N THR A 56 0.66 12.64 -1.75
CA THR A 56 0.54 11.22 -1.45
C THR A 56 -0.87 10.87 -1.02
N PHE A 57 -1.49 9.90 -1.69
CA PHE A 57 -2.73 9.26 -1.28
C PHE A 57 -2.40 8.07 -0.40
N SER A 58 -2.72 8.20 0.86
CA SER A 58 -2.59 7.18 1.91
C SER A 58 -3.53 7.59 3.03
N GLY A 59 -3.75 6.73 4.00
CA GLY A 59 -4.44 7.19 5.20
C GLY A 59 -5.45 6.20 5.74
N ASN A 60 -6.62 6.67 6.16
CA ASN A 60 -7.56 5.94 6.97
C ASN A 60 -8.36 4.87 6.19
N GLY A 61 -7.65 4.03 5.46
CA GLY A 61 -8.20 2.94 4.66
C GLY A 61 -7.47 2.72 3.34
N GLU A 62 -8.19 2.16 2.36
CA GLU A 62 -7.67 1.87 1.03
C GLU A 62 -8.16 2.92 0.02
N PRO A 63 -7.32 3.82 -0.48
CA PRO A 63 -7.74 4.93 -1.34
C PRO A 63 -8.38 4.47 -2.66
N THR A 64 -7.98 3.31 -3.19
CA THR A 64 -8.53 2.77 -4.44
C THR A 64 -9.96 2.23 -4.31
N LEU A 65 -10.51 2.17 -3.09
CA LEU A 65 -11.94 1.90 -2.86
C LEU A 65 -12.84 3.09 -3.24
N HIS A 66 -12.29 4.30 -3.29
CA HIS A 66 -13.11 5.47 -3.63
C HIS A 66 -13.77 5.28 -5.01
N PRO A 67 -15.09 5.48 -5.13
CA PRO A 67 -15.81 5.23 -6.39
C PRO A 67 -15.35 6.14 -7.52
N GLU A 68 -14.90 7.35 -7.21
CA GLU A 68 -14.41 8.34 -8.17
C GLU A 68 -12.87 8.43 -8.21
N PHE A 69 -12.16 7.38 -7.77
CA PHE A 69 -10.70 7.39 -7.62
C PHE A 69 -9.98 7.84 -8.91
N LEU A 70 -10.39 7.35 -10.08
CA LEU A 70 -9.79 7.76 -11.35
C LEU A 70 -9.92 9.27 -11.58
N GLY A 71 -11.12 9.82 -11.40
CA GLY A 71 -11.37 11.25 -11.58
C GLY A 71 -10.59 12.12 -10.58
N ILE A 72 -10.47 11.67 -9.33
CA ILE A 72 -9.67 12.34 -8.31
C ILE A 72 -8.17 12.38 -8.71
N ILE A 73 -7.63 11.28 -9.22
CA ILE A 73 -6.24 11.24 -9.69
C ILE A 73 -6.03 12.12 -10.92
N GLU A 74 -6.97 12.12 -11.88
CA GLU A 74 -6.92 13.01 -13.06
C GLU A 74 -6.89 14.49 -12.64
N ASP A 75 -7.78 14.91 -11.72
CA ASP A 75 -7.81 16.27 -11.18
C ASP A 75 -6.54 16.62 -10.40
N THR A 76 -6.03 15.66 -9.61
CA THR A 76 -4.79 15.86 -8.86
C THR A 76 -3.59 16.10 -9.77
N CYS A 77 -3.46 15.32 -10.84
CA CYS A 77 -2.38 15.49 -11.83
C CYS A 77 -2.49 16.88 -12.50
N ALA A 78 -3.70 17.28 -12.89
CA ALA A 78 -3.92 18.60 -13.51
C ALA A 78 -3.58 19.75 -12.56
N LEU A 79 -4.01 19.69 -11.30
CA LEU A 79 -3.70 20.71 -10.30
C LEU A 79 -2.20 20.72 -9.94
N ARG A 80 -1.56 19.53 -9.82
CA ARG A 80 -0.12 19.40 -9.62
C ARG A 80 0.64 20.12 -10.75
N ASP A 81 0.28 19.85 -12.01
CA ASP A 81 0.93 20.45 -13.17
C ASP A 81 0.78 21.96 -13.22
N GLN A 82 -0.36 22.50 -12.72
CA GLN A 82 -0.63 23.92 -12.64
C GLN A 82 0.14 24.63 -11.52
N TYR A 83 0.16 24.06 -10.31
CA TYR A 83 0.64 24.75 -9.10
C TYR A 83 2.04 24.31 -8.64
N CYS A 84 2.40 23.06 -8.87
CA CYS A 84 3.66 22.46 -8.39
C CYS A 84 4.19 21.36 -9.34
N PRO A 85 4.58 21.71 -10.58
CA PRO A 85 4.88 20.74 -11.65
C PRO A 85 6.07 19.82 -11.33
N GLN A 86 6.87 20.11 -10.31
CA GLN A 86 7.98 19.26 -9.85
C GLN A 86 7.54 18.22 -8.81
N ALA A 87 6.35 18.40 -8.23
CA ALA A 87 5.84 17.45 -7.23
C ALA A 87 5.45 16.11 -7.89
N LYS A 88 5.61 15.03 -7.13
CA LYS A 88 5.20 13.69 -7.54
C LYS A 88 3.82 13.34 -7.00
N VAL A 89 3.00 12.66 -7.80
CA VAL A 89 1.75 12.06 -7.32
C VAL A 89 2.05 10.61 -6.93
N SER A 90 1.80 10.28 -5.66
CA SER A 90 2.10 8.98 -5.09
C SER A 90 0.84 8.34 -4.50
N VAL A 91 0.67 7.04 -4.69
CA VAL A 91 -0.44 6.27 -4.12
C VAL A 91 0.13 5.06 -3.39
N LEU A 92 -0.28 4.88 -2.12
CA LEU A 92 -0.07 3.65 -1.37
C LEU A 92 -1.37 2.84 -1.45
N SER A 93 -1.28 1.60 -1.94
CA SER A 93 -2.44 0.71 -2.07
C SER A 93 -2.12 -0.70 -1.59
N ASN A 94 -3.11 -1.34 -0.98
CA ASN A 94 -3.03 -2.74 -0.57
C ASN A 94 -3.22 -3.73 -1.74
N SER A 95 -3.29 -3.24 -2.97
CA SER A 95 -3.37 -4.01 -4.22
C SER A 95 -4.69 -4.76 -4.48
N THR A 96 -5.66 -4.75 -3.56
CA THR A 96 -6.88 -5.57 -3.69
C THR A 96 -7.86 -5.08 -4.75
N GLN A 97 -7.74 -3.83 -5.20
CA GLN A 97 -8.63 -3.24 -6.21
C GLN A 97 -8.03 -3.25 -7.62
N LEU A 98 -6.86 -3.87 -7.82
CA LEU A 98 -6.17 -3.89 -9.11
C LEU A 98 -6.89 -4.76 -10.18
N GLY A 99 -7.90 -5.53 -9.80
CA GLY A 99 -8.82 -6.17 -10.76
C GLY A 99 -9.77 -5.19 -11.46
N ARG A 100 -9.84 -3.92 -11.02
CA ARG A 100 -10.66 -2.86 -11.63
C ARG A 100 -9.85 -2.06 -12.65
N PRO A 101 -10.28 -2.02 -13.94
CA PRO A 101 -9.54 -1.31 -14.99
C PRO A 101 -9.39 0.20 -14.76
N ASP A 102 -10.38 0.84 -14.13
CA ASP A 102 -10.35 2.26 -13.79
C ASP A 102 -9.28 2.56 -12.71
N VAL A 103 -9.10 1.67 -11.74
CA VAL A 103 -8.04 1.77 -10.73
C VAL A 103 -6.65 1.62 -11.36
N VAL A 104 -6.47 0.63 -12.23
CA VAL A 104 -5.20 0.43 -12.96
C VAL A 104 -4.87 1.65 -13.81
N LYS A 105 -5.88 2.21 -14.52
CA LYS A 105 -5.72 3.44 -15.30
C LYS A 105 -5.28 4.60 -14.40
N ALA A 106 -5.94 4.81 -13.26
CA ALA A 106 -5.59 5.86 -12.31
C ALA A 106 -4.15 5.72 -11.78
N LEU A 107 -3.77 4.52 -11.36
CA LEU A 107 -2.41 4.25 -10.86
C LEU A 107 -1.34 4.48 -11.92
N ARG A 108 -1.62 4.21 -13.20
CA ARG A 108 -0.69 4.50 -14.30
C ARG A 108 -0.47 5.98 -14.54
N LEU A 109 -1.38 6.86 -14.11
CA LEU A 109 -1.20 8.32 -14.15
C LEU A 109 -0.29 8.84 -13.02
N CYS A 110 -0.12 8.06 -11.94
CA CYS A 110 0.70 8.44 -10.82
C CYS A 110 2.19 8.27 -11.12
N ASP A 111 3.03 9.13 -10.55
CA ASP A 111 4.49 8.99 -10.64
C ASP A 111 5.00 7.80 -9.82
N ASN A 112 4.46 7.63 -8.61
CA ASN A 112 4.83 6.56 -7.70
C ASN A 112 3.59 5.74 -7.32
N ARG A 113 3.53 4.51 -7.77
CA ARG A 113 2.57 3.51 -7.33
C ARG A 113 3.27 2.54 -6.40
N ILE A 114 2.91 2.65 -5.12
CA ILE A 114 3.48 1.84 -4.04
C ILE A 114 2.43 0.79 -3.71
N LEU A 115 2.67 -0.44 -4.15
CA LEU A 115 1.71 -1.53 -4.15
C LEU A 115 2.16 -2.62 -3.20
N LYS A 116 1.26 -3.06 -2.33
CA LYS A 116 1.57 -3.94 -1.21
C LYS A 116 1.45 -5.41 -1.57
N LEU A 117 2.41 -6.21 -1.04
CA LEU A 117 2.35 -7.66 -0.92
C LEU A 117 3.09 -8.07 0.36
N ASP A 118 2.37 -8.22 1.48
CA ASP A 118 2.97 -8.49 2.80
C ASP A 118 3.19 -9.97 3.07
N ALA A 119 2.47 -10.83 2.38
CA ALA A 119 2.59 -12.28 2.48
C ALA A 119 2.62 -12.91 1.09
N ALA A 120 3.32 -14.03 0.97
CA ALA A 120 3.47 -14.75 -0.28
C ALA A 120 2.75 -16.11 -0.28
N THR A 121 2.10 -16.46 0.83
CA THR A 121 1.16 -17.58 0.92
C THR A 121 -0.23 -17.09 1.35
N ASP A 122 -1.27 -17.78 0.91
CA ASP A 122 -2.64 -17.47 1.29
C ASP A 122 -2.86 -17.58 2.79
N GLU A 123 -2.19 -18.54 3.44
CA GLU A 123 -2.27 -18.75 4.87
C GLU A 123 -1.74 -17.55 5.64
N MET A 124 -0.54 -17.06 5.28
CA MET A 124 0.07 -15.91 5.96
C MET A 124 -0.67 -14.62 5.63
N MET A 125 -1.18 -14.42 4.41
CA MET A 125 -2.02 -13.28 4.05
C MET A 125 -3.27 -13.23 4.93
N ARG A 126 -3.93 -14.37 5.17
CA ARG A 126 -5.11 -14.43 6.07
C ARG A 126 -4.76 -14.13 7.52
N ARG A 127 -3.53 -14.36 7.97
CA ARG A 127 -3.08 -14.05 9.34
C ARG A 127 -2.62 -12.60 9.51
N ILE A 128 -1.96 -12.04 8.50
CA ILE A 128 -1.41 -10.67 8.56
C ILE A 128 -2.43 -9.65 8.09
N ASP A 129 -2.99 -9.85 6.91
CA ASP A 129 -3.79 -8.85 6.21
C ASP A 129 -5.29 -8.97 6.50
N LEU A 130 -5.74 -10.13 6.98
CA LEU A 130 -7.14 -10.41 7.32
C LEU A 130 -8.10 -9.88 6.22
N PRO A 131 -8.03 -10.40 4.98
CA PRO A 131 -8.82 -9.89 3.87
C PRO A 131 -10.32 -10.00 4.14
N VAL A 132 -11.07 -8.93 3.85
CA VAL A 132 -12.55 -8.91 3.96
C VAL A 132 -13.17 -9.86 2.92
N LYS A 133 -12.54 -10.00 1.78
CA LYS A 133 -12.92 -10.94 0.72
C LYS A 133 -12.25 -12.29 0.98
N GLU A 134 -13.02 -13.28 1.44
CA GLU A 134 -12.50 -14.58 1.87
C GLU A 134 -11.86 -15.42 0.74
N ASP A 135 -12.30 -15.22 -0.51
CA ASP A 135 -11.80 -15.92 -1.69
C ASP A 135 -10.61 -15.23 -2.38
N LEU A 136 -10.10 -14.13 -1.80
CA LEU A 136 -8.88 -13.49 -2.29
C LEU A 136 -7.69 -14.41 -2.09
N THR A 137 -6.84 -14.54 -3.12
CA THR A 137 -5.61 -15.32 -3.08
C THR A 137 -4.38 -14.47 -3.39
N VAL A 138 -3.23 -14.90 -2.90
CA VAL A 138 -1.94 -14.30 -3.25
C VAL A 138 -1.66 -14.41 -4.75
N ALA A 139 -2.05 -15.51 -5.37
CA ALA A 139 -1.90 -15.69 -6.81
C ALA A 139 -2.66 -14.62 -7.61
N GLN A 140 -3.88 -14.26 -7.19
CA GLN A 140 -4.63 -13.15 -7.80
C GLN A 140 -3.94 -11.80 -7.60
N LEU A 141 -3.40 -11.52 -6.42
CA LEU A 141 -2.65 -10.28 -6.19
C LEU A 141 -1.42 -10.20 -7.09
N ILE A 142 -0.68 -11.28 -7.24
CA ILE A 142 0.50 -11.35 -8.14
C ILE A 142 0.07 -11.15 -9.59
N GLU A 143 -1.01 -11.80 -10.06
CA GLU A 143 -1.55 -11.63 -11.41
C GLU A 143 -1.93 -10.14 -11.67
N TRP A 144 -2.59 -9.50 -10.71
CA TRP A 144 -2.97 -8.10 -10.83
C TRP A 144 -1.77 -7.15 -10.78
N LEU A 145 -0.78 -7.40 -9.94
CA LEU A 145 0.47 -6.63 -9.88
C LEU A 145 1.28 -6.73 -11.19
N ALA A 146 1.28 -7.90 -11.82
CA ALA A 146 1.98 -8.14 -13.08
C ALA A 146 1.49 -7.24 -14.24
N GLN A 147 0.26 -6.70 -14.17
CA GLN A 147 -0.27 -5.77 -15.17
C GLN A 147 0.56 -4.47 -15.30
N PHE A 148 1.40 -4.15 -14.32
CA PHE A 148 2.25 -2.96 -14.35
C PHE A 148 3.61 -3.18 -15.00
N ASP A 149 3.92 -4.39 -15.46
CA ASP A 149 5.18 -4.73 -16.14
C ASP A 149 6.44 -4.26 -15.36
N GLY A 150 6.39 -4.40 -14.03
CA GLY A 150 7.45 -3.98 -13.11
C GLY A 150 7.46 -2.47 -12.78
N ASP A 151 6.70 -1.63 -13.46
CA ASP A 151 6.68 -0.17 -13.20
C ASP A 151 5.87 0.19 -11.94
N PHE A 152 6.30 -0.32 -10.80
CA PHE A 152 5.77 0.01 -9.46
C PHE A 152 6.83 -0.24 -8.39
N THR A 153 6.61 0.31 -7.20
CA THR A 153 7.36 -0.05 -5.99
C THR A 153 6.59 -1.12 -5.26
N LEU A 154 7.18 -2.29 -5.08
CA LEU A 154 6.61 -3.34 -4.22
C LEU A 154 6.89 -2.99 -2.77
N GLN A 155 5.84 -2.90 -1.95
CA GLN A 155 5.96 -2.63 -0.53
C GLN A 155 5.61 -3.87 0.29
N THR A 156 6.47 -4.22 1.26
CA THR A 156 6.26 -5.37 2.15
C THR A 156 6.59 -4.99 3.60
N CYS A 157 5.64 -5.23 4.50
CA CYS A 157 5.86 -5.16 5.95
C CYS A 157 6.35 -6.49 6.46
N PHE A 158 7.52 -6.52 7.08
CA PHE A 158 8.03 -7.72 7.74
C PHE A 158 7.78 -7.65 9.24
N LEU A 159 7.19 -8.72 9.80
CA LEU A 159 6.80 -8.76 11.20
C LEU A 159 6.72 -10.19 11.72
N ARG A 160 6.77 -10.33 13.05
CA ARG A 160 6.51 -11.56 13.79
C ARG A 160 5.52 -11.29 14.91
N GLY A 161 4.86 -12.34 15.37
CA GLY A 161 3.99 -12.27 16.53
C GLY A 161 2.91 -13.30 16.54
N GLU A 162 1.80 -12.93 17.13
CA GLU A 162 0.61 -13.78 17.27
C GLU A 162 -0.65 -12.95 17.14
N HIS A 163 -1.68 -13.52 16.53
CA HIS A 163 -3.04 -13.00 16.51
C HIS A 163 -4.02 -14.16 16.62
N ASP A 164 -4.98 -14.05 17.55
CA ASP A 164 -6.00 -15.08 17.82
C ASP A 164 -5.43 -16.50 17.98
N GLY A 165 -4.30 -16.63 18.69
CA GLY A 165 -3.63 -17.91 18.94
C GLY A 165 -2.90 -18.47 17.72
N GLN A 166 -2.79 -17.71 16.63
CA GLN A 166 -2.07 -18.11 15.43
C GLN A 166 -0.74 -17.35 15.30
N VAL A 167 0.33 -18.09 15.08
CA VAL A 167 1.65 -17.50 14.87
C VAL A 167 1.70 -16.74 13.55
N ILE A 168 2.25 -15.55 13.59
CA ILE A 168 2.54 -14.69 12.45
C ILE A 168 4.06 -14.59 12.30
N ASP A 169 4.59 -14.98 11.17
CA ASP A 169 6.01 -14.77 10.83
C ASP A 169 6.19 -14.87 9.30
N ASN A 170 6.23 -13.73 8.62
CA ASN A 170 6.50 -13.71 7.17
C ASN A 170 8.00 -13.70 6.82
N THR A 171 8.87 -13.96 7.83
CA THR A 171 10.32 -14.14 7.62
C THR A 171 10.74 -15.62 7.67
N THR A 172 9.79 -16.54 7.76
CA THR A 172 10.11 -17.98 7.68
C THR A 172 10.72 -18.36 6.32
N PRO A 173 11.54 -19.40 6.22
CA PRO A 173 12.07 -19.83 4.92
C PRO A 173 11.00 -20.11 3.87
N THR A 174 9.85 -20.63 4.27
CA THR A 174 8.72 -20.88 3.36
C THR A 174 8.17 -19.59 2.78
N GLU A 175 7.88 -18.60 3.64
CA GLU A 175 7.36 -17.29 3.22
C GLU A 175 8.40 -16.53 2.39
N LEU A 176 9.65 -16.47 2.83
CA LEU A 176 10.70 -15.77 2.09
C LEU A 176 10.95 -16.38 0.71
N ASN A 177 10.97 -17.71 0.58
CA ASN A 177 11.12 -18.34 -0.73
C ASN A 177 9.94 -18.03 -1.66
N ALA A 178 8.72 -18.07 -1.15
CA ALA A 178 7.53 -17.70 -1.92
C ALA A 178 7.56 -16.22 -2.31
N TRP A 179 7.97 -15.34 -1.40
CA TRP A 179 8.09 -13.91 -1.65
C TRP A 179 9.18 -13.58 -2.67
N TYR A 180 10.36 -14.21 -2.59
CA TYR A 180 11.40 -14.06 -3.61
C TYR A 180 10.92 -14.51 -5.00
N ASN A 181 10.18 -15.62 -5.07
CA ASN A 181 9.60 -16.08 -6.33
C ASN A 181 8.58 -15.05 -6.88
N ALA A 182 7.76 -14.44 -6.02
CA ALA A 182 6.86 -13.37 -6.43
C ALA A 182 7.63 -12.15 -6.96
N VAL A 183 8.70 -11.73 -6.28
CA VAL A 183 9.58 -10.64 -6.76
C VAL A 183 10.20 -10.98 -8.11
N ASP A 184 10.69 -12.22 -8.28
CA ASP A 184 11.28 -12.68 -9.54
C ASP A 184 10.27 -12.70 -10.71
N VAL A 185 8.99 -12.94 -10.44
CA VAL A 185 7.91 -12.87 -11.44
C VAL A 185 7.51 -11.43 -11.74
N LEU A 186 7.42 -10.59 -10.72
CA LEU A 186 6.90 -9.23 -10.83
C LEU A 186 7.94 -8.22 -11.34
N HIS A 187 9.22 -8.46 -11.10
CA HIS A 187 10.33 -7.56 -11.44
C HIS A 187 10.07 -6.09 -11.09
N PRO A 188 9.64 -5.76 -9.84
CA PRO A 188 9.31 -4.39 -9.50
C PRO A 188 10.54 -3.49 -9.66
N LYS A 189 10.33 -2.24 -10.12
CA LYS A 189 11.42 -1.26 -10.29
C LYS A 189 12.12 -0.92 -8.98
N GLN A 190 11.42 -1.07 -7.86
CA GLN A 190 11.94 -0.81 -6.52
C GLN A 190 11.21 -1.70 -5.51
N ILE A 191 11.90 -2.12 -4.47
CA ILE A 191 11.34 -2.89 -3.35
C ILE A 191 11.50 -2.07 -2.08
N MET A 192 10.39 -1.79 -1.39
CA MET A 192 10.36 -1.09 -0.11
C MET A 192 10.02 -2.10 0.99
N MET A 193 11.02 -2.43 1.79
CA MET A 193 10.89 -3.30 2.95
C MET A 193 10.79 -2.44 4.21
N TYR A 194 9.78 -2.65 5.04
CA TYR A 194 9.61 -1.89 6.28
C TYR A 194 9.15 -2.78 7.42
N VAL A 195 9.25 -2.26 8.63
CA VAL A 195 8.79 -2.91 9.87
C VAL A 195 7.77 -2.01 10.59
N ILE A 196 7.04 -2.59 11.53
CA ILE A 196 6.14 -1.83 12.40
C ILE A 196 6.95 -0.79 13.21
N ASP A 197 6.49 0.45 13.26
CA ASP A 197 7.17 1.54 13.97
C ASP A 197 6.29 2.26 14.99
N ARG A 198 4.98 2.21 14.81
CA ARG A 198 3.99 2.83 15.68
C ARG A 198 3.13 1.78 16.36
N LYS A 199 2.21 2.26 17.21
CA LYS A 199 1.22 1.37 17.86
C LYS A 199 0.35 0.68 16.82
N THR A 200 0.17 -0.61 17.01
CA THR A 200 -0.65 -1.49 16.18
C THR A 200 -1.91 -1.92 16.92
N PRO A 201 -2.99 -2.29 16.24
CA PRO A 201 -4.19 -2.80 16.89
C PRO A 201 -3.91 -4.13 17.59
N GLU A 202 -3.08 -5.02 17.00
CA GLU A 202 -2.57 -6.20 17.67
C GLU A 202 -1.32 -5.84 18.48
N GLN A 203 -1.27 -6.28 19.75
CA GLN A 203 -0.17 -5.92 20.65
C GLN A 203 0.94 -6.95 20.73
N HIS A 204 0.71 -8.18 20.26
CA HIS A 204 1.67 -9.28 20.32
C HIS A 204 2.53 -9.37 19.06
N LEU A 205 2.85 -8.21 18.46
CA LEU A 205 3.70 -8.12 17.29
C LEU A 205 5.11 -7.64 17.66
N SER A 206 6.09 -8.10 16.90
CA SER A 206 7.50 -7.75 17.05
C SER A 206 8.10 -7.25 15.75
N LYS A 207 8.95 -6.24 15.84
CA LYS A 207 9.78 -5.75 14.73
C LYS A 207 10.80 -6.78 14.31
N ILE A 208 11.09 -6.84 13.02
CA ILE A 208 12.26 -7.53 12.50
C ILE A 208 13.47 -6.60 12.66
N PRO A 209 14.56 -7.05 13.30
CA PRO A 209 15.76 -6.24 13.47
C PRO A 209 16.40 -5.88 12.12
N ARG A 210 16.96 -4.66 12.03
CA ARG A 210 17.62 -4.18 10.80
C ARG A 210 18.64 -5.15 10.20
N PRO A 211 19.55 -5.81 10.95
CA PRO A 211 20.49 -6.77 10.39
C PRO A 211 19.81 -7.96 9.71
N GLU A 212 18.65 -8.39 10.21
CA GLU A 212 17.88 -9.46 9.59
C GLU A 212 17.19 -8.95 8.32
N MET A 213 16.64 -7.74 8.31
CA MET A 213 16.10 -7.10 7.10
C MET A 213 17.17 -6.98 6.01
N GLU A 214 18.41 -6.62 6.38
CA GLU A 214 19.54 -6.57 5.46
C GLU A 214 19.90 -7.96 4.91
N THR A 215 19.79 -8.99 5.73
CA THR A 215 19.98 -10.39 5.30
C THR A 215 18.90 -10.82 4.30
N ILE A 216 17.64 -10.46 4.53
CA ILE A 216 16.51 -10.72 3.61
C ILE A 216 16.70 -9.95 2.30
N ALA A 217 17.19 -8.72 2.34
CA ALA A 217 17.41 -7.89 1.15
C ALA A 217 18.60 -8.36 0.29
N ALA A 218 19.63 -8.95 0.89
CA ALA A 218 20.89 -9.25 0.23
C ALA A 218 20.76 -10.05 -1.08
N PRO A 219 19.95 -11.13 -1.19
CA PRO A 219 19.75 -11.86 -2.44
C PRO A 219 19.16 -11.02 -3.55
N LEU A 220 18.25 -10.07 -3.23
CA LEU A 220 17.61 -9.19 -4.18
C LEU A 220 18.57 -8.13 -4.70
N ILE A 221 19.36 -7.54 -3.81
CA ILE A 221 20.42 -6.58 -4.17
C ILE A 221 21.46 -7.26 -5.07
N ALA A 222 21.83 -8.50 -4.76
CA ALA A 222 22.75 -9.28 -5.61
C ALA A 222 22.20 -9.57 -7.02
N LYS A 223 20.86 -9.62 -7.18
CA LYS A 223 20.17 -9.73 -8.47
C LYS A 223 19.99 -8.38 -9.17
N GLY A 224 20.39 -7.27 -8.56
CA GLY A 224 20.31 -5.92 -9.15
C GLY A 224 19.03 -5.16 -8.82
N HIS A 225 18.18 -5.64 -7.91
CA HIS A 225 17.01 -4.88 -7.47
C HIS A 225 17.42 -3.66 -6.63
N GLU A 226 16.70 -2.56 -6.81
CA GLU A 226 16.77 -1.42 -5.90
C GLU A 226 15.93 -1.72 -4.64
N VAL A 227 16.56 -1.80 -3.48
CA VAL A 227 15.91 -2.14 -2.21
C VAL A 227 16.08 -1.01 -1.20
N ILE A 228 14.96 -0.53 -0.66
CA ILE A 228 14.92 0.44 0.44
C ILE A 228 14.48 -0.30 1.70
N ILE A 229 15.22 -0.14 2.80
CA ILE A 229 14.93 -0.72 4.10
C ILE A 229 14.62 0.41 5.09
N SER A 230 13.38 0.41 5.63
CA SER A 230 12.92 1.28 6.72
C SER A 230 12.70 0.42 7.98
N ALA A 231 13.74 0.32 8.84
CA ALA A 231 13.74 -0.51 10.04
C ALA A 231 14.43 0.19 11.23
#